data_e4cfe172d1263563f22d26e58928e486
#
_entry.id   e4cfe172d1263563f22d26e58928e486
#
_cell.length_a   1.000
_cell.length_b   1.000
_cell.length_c   1.000
_cell.angle_alpha   90.00
_cell.angle_beta   90.00
_cell.angle_gamma   90.00
#
_symmetry.space_group_name_H-M   'P 1'
#
loop_
_entity.id
_entity.type
_entity.pdbx_description
1 polymer ?
#
loop_
_entity_poly.entity_id
_entity_poly.type
_entity_poly.pdbx_seq_one_letter_code
_entity_poly.pdbx_strand_id
1 'polypeptide(L)'
;MNNRDISLMIGDVKFNYRVGAIIEYDGKVLIERNPKLDYGVIPGGRVKTLEDVKSALVRELREEMHVNFLKRELILQNFIENFYIFNGSKTHEIYVVFRIRLRKNNPILKKEKLINYDSKANYYEFVEIRDIDNQRIKPYVLKKFIKKAKFKTEVVRDYLGTKDQKSNYKDKQE
;
A
#
# COMPACT_ATOMS: atom_id res chain seq x y z
N MET A 1 6.80 2.37 -26.46
CA MET A 1 5.41 2.12 -25.99
C MET A 1 5.19 2.91 -24.71
N ASN A 2 4.15 3.74 -24.64
CA ASN A 2 3.83 4.46 -23.39
C ASN A 2 3.19 3.48 -22.39
N ASN A 3 3.96 3.01 -21.44
CA ASN A 3 3.45 2.18 -20.35
C ASN A 3 2.53 3.03 -19.46
N ARG A 4 1.24 2.69 -19.42
CA ARG A 4 0.23 3.40 -18.62
C ARG A 4 -0.08 2.60 -17.36
N ASP A 5 -0.43 3.32 -16.30
CA ASP A 5 -0.98 2.71 -15.09
C ASP A 5 -2.17 1.81 -15.41
N ILE A 6 -2.21 0.63 -14.83
CA ILE A 6 -3.38 -0.25 -14.89
C ILE A 6 -4.42 0.28 -13.89
N SER A 7 -5.11 1.33 -14.34
CA SER A 7 -6.19 2.01 -13.61
C SER A 7 -7.24 2.43 -14.61
N LEU A 8 -8.39 1.78 -14.63
CA LEU A 8 -9.43 1.96 -15.67
C LEU A 8 -10.83 1.91 -15.07
N MET A 9 -11.76 2.52 -15.77
CA MET A 9 -13.19 2.42 -15.46
C MET A 9 -13.79 1.22 -16.19
N ILE A 10 -14.50 0.38 -15.44
CA ILE A 10 -15.30 -0.74 -15.95
C ILE A 10 -16.74 -0.46 -15.50
N GLY A 11 -17.56 0.12 -16.39
CA GLY A 11 -18.85 0.68 -16.00
C GLY A 11 -18.66 1.81 -14.98
N ASP A 12 -19.31 1.72 -13.82
CA ASP A 12 -19.23 2.66 -12.70
C ASP A 12 -18.16 2.29 -11.65
N VAL A 13 -17.39 1.24 -11.90
CA VAL A 13 -16.35 0.74 -10.98
C VAL A 13 -14.97 1.08 -11.51
N LYS A 14 -14.15 1.69 -10.67
CA LYS A 14 -12.73 1.89 -10.95
C LYS A 14 -11.94 0.64 -10.60
N PHE A 15 -11.25 0.06 -11.57
CA PHE A 15 -10.31 -1.03 -11.35
C PHE A 15 -8.89 -0.50 -11.20
N ASN A 16 -8.16 -0.96 -10.18
CA ASN A 16 -6.76 -0.65 -9.95
C ASN A 16 -5.92 -1.90 -9.75
N TYR A 17 -4.72 -1.93 -10.35
CA TYR A 17 -3.71 -2.92 -10.01
C TYR A 17 -2.54 -2.23 -9.31
N ARG A 18 -2.29 -2.57 -8.05
CA ARG A 18 -1.32 -1.88 -7.20
C ARG A 18 -0.33 -2.82 -6.54
N VAL A 19 0.81 -2.23 -6.18
CA VAL A 19 1.85 -2.86 -5.37
C VAL A 19 2.18 -1.96 -4.18
N GLY A 20 2.57 -2.57 -3.07
CA GLY A 20 3.03 -1.84 -1.89
C GLY A 20 4.06 -2.62 -1.08
N ALA A 21 4.79 -1.91 -0.23
CA ALA A 21 5.83 -2.47 0.61
C ALA A 21 5.60 -2.22 2.09
N ILE A 22 5.58 -3.29 2.89
CA ILE A 22 5.79 -3.22 4.34
C ILE A 22 7.30 -3.12 4.54
N ILE A 23 7.80 -1.90 4.76
CA ILE A 23 9.23 -1.61 4.95
C ILE A 23 9.51 -1.52 6.44
N GLU A 24 10.33 -2.45 6.95
CA GLU A 24 10.58 -2.60 8.39
C GLU A 24 12.03 -2.32 8.75
N TYR A 25 12.21 -1.70 9.90
CA TYR A 25 13.50 -1.53 10.57
C TYR A 25 13.31 -1.43 12.08
N ASP A 26 14.03 -2.26 12.84
CA ASP A 26 14.13 -2.20 14.29
C ASP A 26 12.78 -2.05 15.01
N GLY A 27 11.85 -2.96 14.72
CA GLY A 27 10.51 -2.97 15.31
C GLY A 27 9.55 -1.89 14.81
N LYS A 28 9.96 -1.13 13.81
CA LYS A 28 9.16 -0.06 13.18
C LYS A 28 8.81 -0.40 11.75
N VAL A 29 7.74 0.20 11.26
CA VAL A 29 7.27 0.13 9.87
C VAL A 29 7.13 1.52 9.27
N LEU A 30 7.54 1.67 8.01
CA LEU A 30 7.43 2.93 7.29
C LEU A 30 6.00 3.11 6.79
N ILE A 31 5.40 4.24 7.13
CA ILE A 31 4.04 4.63 6.74
C ILE A 31 4.10 5.94 5.97
N GLU A 32 3.41 6.00 4.85
CA GLU A 32 3.17 7.22 4.12
C GLU A 32 1.97 7.96 4.70
N ARG A 33 2.12 9.28 4.89
CA ARG A 33 1.10 10.19 5.40
C ARG A 33 0.83 11.31 4.42
N ASN A 34 -0.42 11.75 4.41
CA ASN A 34 -0.83 12.99 3.76
C ASN A 34 -1.56 13.87 4.79
N PRO A 35 -1.17 15.14 4.99
CA PRO A 35 -1.80 16.00 5.99
C PRO A 35 -3.31 16.25 5.81
N LYS A 36 -3.81 16.01 4.58
CA LYS A 36 -5.24 16.13 4.26
C LYS A 36 -6.04 14.86 4.54
N LEU A 37 -5.37 13.75 4.90
CA LEU A 37 -6.00 12.46 5.16
C LEU A 37 -5.77 12.07 6.61
N ASP A 38 -6.76 11.45 7.22
CA ASP A 38 -6.72 10.98 8.60
C ASP A 38 -6.20 9.54 8.74
N TYR A 39 -5.66 8.97 7.66
CA TYR A 39 -5.08 7.63 7.61
C TYR A 39 -3.74 7.64 6.87
N GLY A 40 -2.94 6.61 7.14
CA GLY A 40 -1.72 6.33 6.40
C GLY A 40 -1.88 5.12 5.49
N VAL A 41 -0.92 4.97 4.60
CA VAL A 41 -0.79 3.82 3.69
C VAL A 41 0.65 3.30 3.73
N ILE A 42 0.89 2.11 3.22
CA ILE A 42 2.27 1.65 2.97
C ILE A 42 2.78 2.23 1.65
N PRO A 43 4.09 2.50 1.52
CA PRO A 43 4.70 2.99 0.28
C PRO A 43 4.41 2.09 -0.91
N GLY A 44 4.21 2.68 -2.09
CA GLY A 44 3.98 1.95 -3.33
C GLY A 44 3.00 2.66 -4.26
N GLY A 45 2.70 2.05 -5.41
CA GLY A 45 1.91 2.70 -6.43
C GLY A 45 1.19 1.75 -7.37
N ARG A 46 0.98 2.17 -8.61
CA ARG A 46 0.29 1.39 -9.62
C ARG A 46 1.25 0.59 -10.48
N VAL A 47 0.83 -0.61 -10.83
CA VAL A 47 1.51 -1.40 -11.86
C VAL A 47 1.18 -0.81 -13.23
N LYS A 48 2.19 -0.67 -14.08
CA LYS A 48 2.00 -0.23 -15.48
C LYS A 48 1.78 -1.43 -16.40
N THR A 49 1.22 -1.17 -17.56
CA THR A 49 1.08 -2.20 -18.61
C THR A 49 2.44 -2.77 -18.97
N LEU A 50 2.53 -4.11 -19.12
CA LEU A 50 3.75 -4.86 -19.42
C LEU A 50 4.86 -4.74 -18.36
N GLU A 51 4.52 -4.36 -17.13
CA GLU A 51 5.44 -4.30 -16.00
C GLU A 51 5.11 -5.40 -14.98
N ASP A 52 6.12 -6.15 -14.54
CA ASP A 52 5.94 -7.09 -13.44
C ASP A 52 5.86 -6.38 -12.08
N VAL A 53 5.17 -6.98 -11.12
CA VAL A 53 4.89 -6.36 -9.80
C VAL A 53 6.15 -5.98 -9.00
N LYS A 54 7.25 -6.73 -9.14
CA LYS A 54 8.50 -6.37 -8.45
C LYS A 54 9.18 -5.20 -9.13
N SER A 55 9.16 -5.14 -10.46
CA SER A 55 9.66 -3.97 -11.21
C SER A 55 8.85 -2.73 -10.88
N ALA A 56 7.52 -2.83 -10.85
CA ALA A 56 6.63 -1.75 -10.46
C ALA A 56 6.99 -1.21 -9.07
N LEU A 57 7.12 -2.09 -8.08
CA LEU A 57 7.44 -1.66 -6.72
C LEU A 57 8.82 -1.00 -6.63
N VAL A 58 9.85 -1.56 -7.26
CA VAL A 58 11.20 -0.95 -7.29
C VAL A 58 11.15 0.44 -7.95
N ARG A 59 10.41 0.60 -9.04
CA ARG A 59 10.22 1.88 -9.73
C ARG A 59 9.54 2.89 -8.82
N GLU A 60 8.39 2.55 -8.22
CA GLU A 60 7.64 3.44 -7.31
C GLU A 60 8.51 3.89 -6.13
N LEU A 61 9.16 2.96 -5.43
CA LEU A 61 10.03 3.29 -4.30
C LEU A 61 11.21 4.20 -4.71
N ARG A 62 11.74 4.03 -5.91
CA ARG A 62 12.80 4.91 -6.46
C ARG A 62 12.24 6.29 -6.79
N GLU A 63 11.08 6.38 -7.44
CA GLU A 63 10.43 7.63 -7.82
C GLU A 63 10.01 8.42 -6.58
N GLU A 64 9.37 7.76 -5.62
CA GLU A 64 8.84 8.39 -4.42
C GLU A 64 9.90 8.73 -3.35
N MET A 65 10.89 7.88 -3.13
CA MET A 65 11.84 8.01 -2.02
C MET A 65 13.29 8.28 -2.45
N HIS A 66 13.61 8.23 -3.75
CA HIS A 66 14.98 8.29 -4.26
C HIS A 66 15.90 7.26 -3.57
N VAL A 67 15.38 6.04 -3.34
CA VAL A 67 16.13 4.90 -2.80
C VAL A 67 15.99 3.71 -3.74
N ASN A 68 17.12 3.10 -4.08
CA ASN A 68 17.14 1.92 -4.94
C ASN A 68 17.05 0.65 -4.09
N PHE A 69 15.99 -0.12 -4.31
CA PHE A 69 15.84 -1.47 -3.80
C PHE A 69 16.11 -2.48 -4.90
N LEU A 70 16.59 -3.66 -4.51
CA LEU A 70 16.81 -4.75 -5.46
C LEU A 70 15.61 -5.72 -5.41
N LYS A 71 15.20 -6.25 -6.56
CA LYS A 71 14.07 -7.21 -6.62
C LYS A 71 14.21 -8.40 -5.67
N ARG A 72 15.45 -8.82 -5.35
CA ARG A 72 15.72 -9.91 -4.40
C ARG A 72 15.44 -9.56 -2.95
N GLU A 73 15.33 -8.28 -2.60
CA GLU A 73 14.99 -7.80 -1.26
C GLU A 73 13.48 -7.81 -1.02
N LEU A 74 12.69 -7.95 -2.09
CA LEU A 74 11.24 -7.96 -2.05
C LEU A 74 10.72 -9.37 -1.79
N ILE A 75 10.21 -9.61 -0.59
CA ILE A 75 9.60 -10.87 -0.17
C ILE A 75 8.09 -10.74 -0.34
N LEU A 76 7.48 -11.55 -1.20
CA LEU A 76 6.03 -11.55 -1.38
C LEU A 76 5.35 -11.89 -0.04
N GLN A 77 4.49 -10.99 0.42
CA GLN A 77 3.84 -11.11 1.73
C GLN A 77 2.36 -11.44 1.60
N ASN A 78 1.64 -10.73 0.74
CA ASN A 78 0.19 -10.88 0.60
C ASN A 78 -0.27 -10.53 -0.81
N PHE A 79 -1.39 -11.15 -1.17
CA PHE A 79 -2.22 -10.76 -2.29
C PHE A 79 -3.59 -10.38 -1.71
N ILE A 80 -4.05 -9.17 -2.00
CA ILE A 80 -5.29 -8.62 -1.46
C ILE A 80 -6.19 -8.24 -2.63
N GLU A 81 -7.40 -8.73 -2.61
CA GLU A 81 -8.49 -8.22 -3.42
C GLU A 81 -9.30 -7.26 -2.54
N ASN A 82 -9.34 -5.99 -2.89
CA ASN A 82 -9.84 -4.92 -2.05
C ASN A 82 -10.96 -4.16 -2.75
N PHE A 83 -12.10 -4.04 -2.08
CA PHE A 83 -13.28 -3.34 -2.56
C PHE A 83 -13.57 -2.17 -1.64
N TYR A 84 -13.61 -0.96 -2.18
CA TYR A 84 -13.87 0.23 -1.38
C TYR A 84 -14.53 1.34 -2.23
N ILE A 85 -15.07 2.35 -1.55
CA ILE A 85 -15.52 3.58 -2.19
C ILE A 85 -14.55 4.70 -1.81
N PHE A 86 -14.10 5.47 -2.75
CA PHE A 86 -13.25 6.62 -2.53
C PHE A 86 -13.81 7.82 -3.31
N ASN A 87 -14.08 8.93 -2.60
CA ASN A 87 -14.72 10.11 -3.19
C ASN A 87 -15.98 9.80 -4.01
N GLY A 88 -16.83 8.92 -3.50
CA GLY A 88 -18.07 8.50 -4.15
C GLY A 88 -17.90 7.45 -5.26
N SER A 89 -16.69 7.11 -5.67
CA SER A 89 -16.42 6.12 -6.72
C SER A 89 -16.17 4.76 -6.11
N LYS A 90 -16.87 3.74 -6.57
CA LYS A 90 -16.61 2.33 -6.24
C LYS A 90 -15.26 1.93 -6.82
N THR A 91 -14.46 1.22 -6.05
CA THR A 91 -13.14 0.75 -6.50
C THR A 91 -12.98 -0.72 -6.21
N HIS A 92 -12.51 -1.45 -7.22
CA HIS A 92 -12.03 -2.81 -7.12
C HIS A 92 -10.52 -2.80 -7.35
N GLU A 93 -9.76 -3.24 -6.38
CA GLU A 93 -8.31 -3.16 -6.38
C GLU A 93 -7.68 -4.53 -6.18
N ILE A 94 -6.76 -4.89 -7.05
CA ILE A 94 -5.80 -5.96 -6.80
C ILE A 94 -4.56 -5.32 -6.20
N TYR A 95 -4.19 -5.72 -4.98
CA TYR A 95 -3.07 -5.15 -4.26
C TYR A 95 -2.07 -6.22 -3.83
N VAL A 96 -0.90 -6.21 -4.45
CA VAL A 96 0.20 -7.12 -4.15
C VAL A 96 1.13 -6.46 -3.15
N VAL A 97 1.30 -7.07 -1.98
CA VAL A 97 2.09 -6.52 -0.88
C VAL A 97 3.37 -7.33 -0.70
N PHE A 98 4.48 -6.62 -0.70
CA PHE A 98 5.80 -7.16 -0.39
C PHE A 98 6.26 -6.70 0.97
N ARG A 99 7.22 -7.44 1.55
CA ARG A 99 7.95 -7.05 2.76
C ARG A 99 9.41 -6.79 2.43
N ILE A 100 9.93 -5.70 2.99
CA ILE A 100 11.34 -5.32 2.89
C ILE A 100 11.87 -5.10 4.30
N ARG A 101 12.95 -5.76 4.66
CA ARG A 101 13.65 -5.53 5.92
C ARG A 101 14.90 -4.70 5.66
N LEU A 102 14.95 -3.50 6.22
CA LEU A 102 16.07 -2.60 6.03
C LEU A 102 17.28 -3.10 6.81
N ARG A 103 18.46 -2.97 6.21
CA ARG A 103 19.73 -3.12 6.89
C ARG A 103 20.13 -1.80 7.56
N LYS A 104 20.91 -1.85 8.64
CA LYS A 104 21.37 -0.69 9.42
C LYS A 104 22.02 0.42 8.58
N ASN A 105 22.63 0.07 7.47
CA ASN A 105 23.29 1.02 6.55
C ASN A 105 22.40 1.52 5.40
N ASN A 106 21.10 1.18 5.38
CA ASN A 106 20.22 1.60 4.30
C ASN A 106 20.12 3.13 4.26
N PRO A 107 20.25 3.76 3.08
CA PRO A 107 20.25 5.21 2.93
C PRO A 107 18.99 5.91 3.47
N ILE A 108 17.85 5.24 3.48
CA ILE A 108 16.59 5.79 4.00
C ILE A 108 16.70 6.16 5.49
N LEU A 109 17.50 5.42 6.27
CA LEU A 109 17.68 5.63 7.70
C LEU A 109 18.57 6.85 8.02
N LYS A 110 19.24 7.41 7.01
CA LYS A 110 20.12 8.60 7.15
C LYS A 110 19.42 9.90 6.80
N LYS A 111 18.19 9.84 6.27
CA LYS A 111 17.45 11.03 5.84
C LYS A 111 16.80 11.68 7.05
N GLU A 112 17.05 12.98 7.28
CA GLU A 112 16.42 13.77 8.33
C GLU A 112 14.91 13.89 8.14
N LYS A 113 14.48 14.02 6.87
CA LYS A 113 13.06 14.04 6.47
C LYS A 113 12.83 13.06 5.36
N LEU A 114 11.81 12.25 5.52
CA LEU A 114 11.36 11.30 4.52
C LEU A 114 10.15 11.91 3.79
N ILE A 115 10.41 12.59 2.69
CA ILE A 115 9.38 13.19 1.84
C ILE A 115 9.10 12.30 0.63
N ASN A 116 7.88 12.37 0.12
CA ASN A 116 7.53 11.76 -1.16
C ASN A 116 7.89 12.76 -2.27
N TYR A 117 8.80 12.36 -3.17
CA TYR A 117 9.28 13.24 -4.24
C TYR A 117 8.27 13.39 -5.39
N ASP A 118 7.39 12.39 -5.59
CA ASP A 118 6.30 12.45 -6.56
C ASP A 118 5.11 13.28 -6.06
N SER A 119 4.88 13.26 -4.74
CA SER A 119 3.78 13.98 -4.11
C SER A 119 4.30 14.82 -2.96
N LYS A 120 4.63 16.08 -3.22
CA LYS A 120 5.22 17.02 -2.23
C LYS A 120 4.39 17.21 -0.95
N ALA A 121 3.11 16.87 -0.98
CA ALA A 121 2.24 16.90 0.20
C ALA A 121 2.42 15.67 1.09
N ASN A 122 2.97 14.57 0.56
CA ASN A 122 3.12 13.32 1.29
C ASN A 122 4.50 13.23 1.93
N TYR A 123 4.55 12.59 3.08
CA TYR A 123 5.78 12.30 3.81
C TYR A 123 5.71 10.89 4.40
N TYR A 124 6.86 10.39 4.84
CA TYR A 124 6.95 9.08 5.47
C TYR A 124 7.42 9.23 6.91
N GLU A 125 6.91 8.37 7.76
CA GLU A 125 7.35 8.24 9.15
C GLU A 125 7.48 6.78 9.55
N PHE A 126 8.41 6.49 10.45
CA PHE A 126 8.53 5.18 11.08
C PHE A 126 7.61 5.11 12.30
N VAL A 127 6.67 4.15 12.27
CA VAL A 127 5.72 3.87 13.34
C VAL A 127 6.10 2.58 14.04
N GLU A 128 6.06 2.55 15.37
CA GLU A 128 6.29 1.32 16.14
C GLU A 128 5.24 0.25 15.77
N ILE A 129 5.70 -0.96 15.43
CA ILE A 129 4.79 -2.07 15.07
C ILE A 129 3.88 -2.45 16.24
N ARG A 130 4.37 -2.32 17.50
CA ARG A 130 3.56 -2.55 18.70
C ARG A 130 2.37 -1.60 18.83
N ASP A 131 2.47 -0.39 18.26
CA ASP A 131 1.44 0.65 18.33
C ASP A 131 0.57 0.71 17.07
N ILE A 132 0.75 -0.21 16.12
CA ILE A 132 0.09 -0.19 14.81
C ILE A 132 -1.45 -0.30 14.91
N ASP A 133 -1.97 -0.93 15.96
CA ASP A 133 -3.41 -1.04 16.17
C ASP A 133 -4.06 0.31 16.47
N ASN A 134 -3.32 1.25 17.05
CA ASN A 134 -3.74 2.61 17.33
C ASN A 134 -3.65 3.52 16.11
N GLN A 135 -2.98 3.07 15.04
CA GLN A 135 -2.83 3.84 13.81
C GLN A 135 -4.03 3.63 12.88
N ARG A 136 -4.43 4.67 12.17
CA ARG A 136 -5.38 4.53 11.05
C ARG A 136 -4.59 4.23 9.79
N ILE A 137 -4.60 2.98 9.34
CA ILE A 137 -3.90 2.47 8.14
C ILE A 137 -4.93 1.87 7.19
N LYS A 138 -4.80 2.16 5.90
CA LYS A 138 -5.67 1.58 4.86
C LYS A 138 -4.85 0.78 3.82
N PRO A 139 -5.42 -0.34 3.31
CA PRO A 139 -6.59 -1.05 3.85
C PRO A 139 -6.31 -1.59 5.26
N TYR A 140 -7.33 -1.66 6.11
CA TYR A 140 -7.17 -2.02 7.55
C TYR A 140 -6.54 -3.38 7.80
N VAL A 141 -6.68 -4.30 6.86
CA VAL A 141 -6.06 -5.63 6.94
C VAL A 141 -4.54 -5.57 7.00
N LEU A 142 -3.91 -4.50 6.49
CA LEU A 142 -2.47 -4.32 6.54
C LEU A 142 -1.91 -4.34 7.97
N LYS A 143 -2.66 -3.87 8.97
CA LYS A 143 -2.25 -3.95 10.38
C LYS A 143 -1.95 -5.39 10.81
N LYS A 144 -2.79 -6.35 10.38
CA LYS A 144 -2.58 -7.77 10.65
C LYS A 144 -1.32 -8.29 9.98
N PHE A 145 -1.07 -7.87 8.74
CA PHE A 145 0.10 -8.29 7.97
C PHE A 145 1.39 -7.66 8.48
N ILE A 146 1.34 -6.41 8.91
CA ILE A 146 2.47 -5.73 9.55
C ILE A 146 2.90 -6.51 10.80
N LYS A 147 1.95 -6.92 11.66
CA LYS A 147 2.25 -7.67 12.89
C LYS A 147 2.71 -9.11 12.64
N LYS A 148 2.27 -9.73 11.55
CA LYS A 148 2.53 -11.16 11.28
C LYS A 148 3.14 -11.34 9.89
N ALA A 149 4.42 -11.70 9.88
CA ALA A 149 5.18 -11.98 8.66
C ALA A 149 4.87 -13.37 8.06
N LYS A 150 3.59 -13.72 7.87
CA LYS A 150 3.20 -14.97 7.20
C LYS A 150 2.57 -14.64 5.86
N PHE A 151 3.00 -15.34 4.80
CA PHE A 151 2.36 -15.25 3.50
C PHE A 151 0.89 -15.69 3.64
N LYS A 152 -0.01 -14.86 3.11
CA LYS A 152 -1.43 -15.18 2.98
C LYS A 152 -2.00 -14.51 1.75
N THR A 153 -2.83 -15.29 1.04
CA THR A 153 -3.79 -14.74 0.09
C THR A 153 -5.05 -14.42 0.87
N GLU A 154 -5.50 -13.19 0.88
CA GLU A 154 -6.78 -12.82 1.51
C GLU A 154 -7.58 -11.95 0.54
N VAL A 155 -8.84 -12.31 0.37
CA VAL A 155 -9.84 -11.41 -0.20
C VAL A 155 -10.32 -10.53 0.94
N VAL A 156 -10.02 -9.24 0.84
CA VAL A 156 -10.42 -8.26 1.84
C VAL A 156 -11.45 -7.35 1.21
N ARG A 157 -12.65 -7.44 1.70
CA ARG A 157 -13.70 -6.48 1.39
C ARG A 157 -13.59 -5.36 2.41
N ASP A 158 -12.71 -4.39 2.18
CA ASP A 158 -12.61 -3.18 2.99
C ASP A 158 -13.64 -2.17 2.47
N TYR A 159 -14.90 -2.47 2.73
CA TYR A 159 -16.00 -1.54 2.45
C TYR A 159 -15.84 -0.35 3.41
N LEU A 160 -14.89 0.53 3.02
CA LEU A 160 -14.69 1.83 3.66
C LEU A 160 -14.90 1.86 5.15
N GLY A 161 -13.88 1.83 5.82
CA GLY A 161 -13.58 2.31 7.12
C GLY A 161 -14.52 3.22 7.89
N THR A 162 -15.81 3.12 7.71
CA THR A 162 -16.78 3.71 8.59
C THR A 162 -17.75 2.60 9.01
N LYS A 163 -17.92 2.42 10.30
CA LYS A 163 -18.90 1.50 10.88
C LYS A 163 -20.32 1.71 10.33
N ASP A 164 -20.58 2.85 9.70
CA ASP A 164 -21.89 3.29 9.26
C ASP A 164 -22.29 2.83 7.85
N GLN A 165 -21.39 2.26 7.06
CA GLN A 165 -21.71 1.78 5.71
C GLN A 165 -21.85 0.27 5.57
N LYS A 166 -21.89 -0.47 6.67
CA LYS A 166 -22.15 -1.92 6.67
C LYS A 166 -23.56 -2.32 6.21
N SER A 167 -24.49 -1.39 5.99
CA SER A 167 -25.90 -1.72 5.81
C SER A 167 -26.35 -1.94 4.37
N ASN A 168 -25.59 -1.56 3.34
CA ASN A 168 -26.13 -1.49 1.97
C ASN A 168 -25.52 -2.47 0.95
N TYR A 169 -24.60 -3.32 1.35
CA TYR A 169 -24.11 -4.41 0.48
C TYR A 169 -24.46 -5.75 1.10
N LYS A 170 -25.74 -6.12 1.05
CA LYS A 170 -26.12 -7.53 1.21
C LYS A 170 -25.63 -8.27 -0.02
N ASP A 171 -24.84 -9.31 0.21
CA ASP A 171 -24.51 -10.30 -0.79
C ASP A 171 -25.78 -10.75 -1.50
N LYS A 172 -25.97 -10.32 -2.74
CA LYS A 172 -26.83 -11.04 -3.68
C LYS A 172 -25.95 -12.11 -4.29
N GLN A 173 -25.73 -13.16 -3.51
CA GLN A 173 -25.37 -14.47 -4.04
C GLN A 173 -26.62 -15.31 -3.95
N GLU A 174 -27.30 -15.42 -5.06
CA GLU A 174 -28.07 -16.58 -5.51
C GLU A 174 -27.74 -16.79 -6.97
#